data_7fef6f1f8bb5424bdea588d8c582fb7f
#
_entry.id   7fef6f1f8bb5424bdea588d8c582fb7f
#
_cell.length_a   1.000
_cell.length_b   1.000
_cell.length_c   1.000
_cell.angle_alpha   90.00
_cell.angle_beta   90.00
_cell.angle_gamma   90.00
#
_symmetry.space_group_name_H-M   'P 1'
#
loop_
_entity.id
_entity.type
_entity.pdbx_description
1 polymer ?
#
loop_
_entity_poly.entity_id
_entity_poly.type
_entity_poly.pdbx_seq_one_letter_code
_entity_poly.pdbx_strand_id
1 'polypeptide(L)'
;MNHLSIITDSNICKFTLHDLPDRPGIAAEMFGRLGDAGISVVGLAAAGAQLGRTDVSITVNSADAAKTAAVLDTARRELDAQGLSQKKDVAAVSLIADSLSHDPGVAARMFRTLSAEGINIDMITAGNTAVTCLIDSRFVPAAQRALEREFTGQLASR
;
A
#
# COMPACT_ATOMS: atom_id res chain seq x y z
N MET A 1 -16.12 0.87 22.74
CA MET A 1 -14.75 0.40 22.51
C MET A 1 -14.53 0.32 21.02
N ASN A 2 -13.47 0.92 20.51
CA ASN A 2 -13.10 0.77 19.10
C ASN A 2 -12.55 -0.66 18.90
N HIS A 3 -13.30 -1.50 18.22
CA HIS A 3 -12.82 -2.84 17.89
C HIS A 3 -11.87 -2.76 16.69
N LEU A 4 -10.65 -3.27 16.88
CA LEU A 4 -9.67 -3.41 15.82
C LEU A 4 -9.86 -4.73 15.08
N SER A 5 -9.64 -4.71 13.78
CA SER A 5 -9.51 -5.91 12.95
C SER A 5 -8.15 -5.94 12.28
N ILE A 6 -7.52 -7.09 12.25
CA ILE A 6 -6.28 -7.33 11.51
C ILE A 6 -6.65 -8.09 10.25
N ILE A 7 -6.34 -7.50 9.09
CA ILE A 7 -6.59 -8.11 7.78
C ILE A 7 -5.28 -8.23 7.03
N THR A 8 -5.05 -9.38 6.40
CA THR A 8 -3.89 -9.62 5.54
C THR A 8 -4.34 -9.97 4.14
N ASP A 9 -3.64 -9.44 3.13
CA ASP A 9 -3.88 -9.75 1.73
C ASP A 9 -2.54 -10.00 1.02
N SER A 10 -2.33 -11.22 0.54
CA SER A 10 -1.15 -11.64 -0.22
C SER A 10 -1.43 -11.74 -1.73
N ASN A 11 -2.65 -11.46 -2.17
CA ASN A 11 -3.04 -11.50 -3.58
C ASN A 11 -2.88 -10.14 -4.27
N ILE A 12 -1.83 -9.43 -3.94
CA ILE A 12 -1.53 -8.11 -4.50
C ILE A 12 -0.12 -8.07 -5.08
N CYS A 13 0.10 -7.14 -5.99
CA CYS A 13 1.43 -6.73 -6.40
C CYS A 13 1.56 -5.21 -6.41
N LYS A 14 2.79 -4.74 -6.22
CA LYS A 14 3.12 -3.32 -6.20
C LYS A 14 3.81 -2.93 -7.51
N PHE A 15 3.41 -1.80 -8.05
CA PHE A 15 4.09 -1.12 -9.14
C PHE A 15 4.54 0.27 -8.69
N THR A 16 5.70 0.70 -9.15
CA THR A 16 6.18 2.06 -8.94
C THR A 16 6.60 2.67 -10.28
N LEU A 17 5.98 3.79 -10.63
CA LEU A 17 6.47 4.70 -11.65
C LEU A 17 7.47 5.65 -11.00
N HIS A 18 8.70 5.62 -11.51
CA HIS A 18 9.80 6.41 -10.98
C HIS A 18 9.96 7.69 -11.77
N ASP A 19 10.25 8.76 -11.05
CA ASP A 19 10.60 10.05 -11.62
C ASP A 19 9.54 10.54 -12.63
N LEU A 20 8.28 10.49 -12.22
CA LEU A 20 7.13 11.00 -12.97
C LEU A 20 7.05 12.51 -12.83
N PRO A 21 6.79 13.30 -13.92
CA PRO A 21 6.59 14.74 -13.78
C PRO A 21 5.46 15.06 -12.81
N ASP A 22 5.73 15.92 -11.83
CA ASP A 22 4.71 16.40 -10.90
C ASP A 22 4.07 17.67 -11.47
N ARG A 23 2.96 17.48 -12.17
CA ARG A 23 2.16 18.54 -12.77
C ARG A 23 0.67 18.29 -12.57
N PRO A 24 -0.15 19.35 -12.58
CA PRO A 24 -1.61 19.18 -12.54
C PRO A 24 -2.09 18.24 -13.65
N GLY A 25 -2.95 17.29 -13.27
CA GLY A 25 -3.55 16.32 -14.20
C GLY A 25 -2.78 15.02 -14.38
N ILE A 26 -1.52 14.91 -13.94
CA ILE A 26 -0.72 13.69 -14.13
C ILE A 26 -1.36 12.45 -13.47
N ALA A 27 -1.89 12.61 -12.27
CA ALA A 27 -2.61 11.54 -11.58
C ALA A 27 -3.88 11.15 -12.35
N ALA A 28 -4.65 12.11 -12.85
CA ALA A 28 -5.84 11.84 -13.64
C ALA A 28 -5.52 11.06 -14.92
N GLU A 29 -4.43 11.41 -15.61
CA GLU A 29 -3.98 10.70 -16.81
C GLU A 29 -3.57 9.26 -16.48
N MET A 30 -2.79 9.05 -15.42
CA MET A 30 -2.33 7.74 -15.01
C MET A 30 -3.49 6.84 -14.54
N PHE A 31 -4.32 7.35 -13.63
CA PHE A 31 -5.44 6.58 -13.07
C PHE A 31 -6.57 6.39 -14.08
N GLY A 32 -6.78 7.34 -14.99
CA GLY A 32 -7.73 7.21 -16.10
C GLY A 32 -7.40 5.99 -16.96
N ARG A 33 -6.13 5.80 -17.33
CA ARG A 33 -5.67 4.63 -18.11
C ARG A 33 -5.90 3.30 -17.38
N LEU A 34 -5.65 3.27 -16.07
CA LEU A 34 -5.92 2.08 -15.25
C LEU A 34 -7.43 1.79 -15.18
N GLY A 35 -8.25 2.81 -14.97
CA GLY A 35 -9.70 2.69 -14.93
C GLY A 35 -10.30 2.22 -16.26
N ASP A 36 -9.86 2.79 -17.39
CA ASP A 36 -10.28 2.39 -18.74
C ASP A 36 -9.91 0.93 -19.04
N ALA A 37 -8.82 0.44 -18.47
CA ALA A 37 -8.42 -0.96 -18.56
C ALA A 37 -9.14 -1.88 -17.56
N GLY A 38 -10.04 -1.34 -16.73
CA GLY A 38 -10.77 -2.10 -15.71
C GLY A 38 -9.87 -2.57 -14.55
N ILE A 39 -8.81 -1.83 -14.24
CA ILE A 39 -7.88 -2.14 -13.15
C ILE A 39 -8.25 -1.31 -11.91
N SER A 40 -8.56 -2.01 -10.82
CA SER A 40 -8.80 -1.37 -9.52
C SER A 40 -7.49 -1.20 -8.76
N VAL A 41 -7.22 0.03 -8.35
CA VAL A 41 -6.08 0.33 -7.47
C VAL A 41 -6.51 0.13 -6.03
N VAL A 42 -5.80 -0.74 -5.31
CA VAL A 42 -6.09 -1.12 -3.91
C VAL A 42 -5.38 -0.20 -2.93
N GLY A 43 -4.21 0.25 -3.28
CA GLY A 43 -3.42 1.17 -2.46
C GLY A 43 -2.60 2.12 -3.31
N LEU A 44 -2.32 3.30 -2.78
CA LEU A 44 -1.58 4.36 -3.42
C LEU A 44 -0.65 5.04 -2.42
N ALA A 45 0.58 5.27 -2.82
CA ALA A 45 1.49 6.18 -2.13
C ALA A 45 2.28 6.99 -3.18
N ALA A 46 2.41 8.28 -2.94
CA ALA A 46 3.24 9.15 -3.74
C ALA A 46 4.28 9.84 -2.83
N ALA A 47 5.52 9.91 -3.30
CA ALA A 47 6.53 10.70 -2.62
C ALA A 47 6.29 12.19 -2.89
N GLY A 48 6.73 13.05 -1.97
CA GLY A 48 6.74 14.49 -2.22
C GLY A 48 7.63 14.82 -3.42
N ALA A 49 7.17 15.71 -4.27
CA ALA A 49 7.92 16.11 -5.47
C ALA A 49 9.26 16.75 -5.09
N GLN A 50 10.31 16.31 -5.76
CA GLN A 50 11.62 16.95 -5.74
C GLN A 50 11.96 17.37 -7.17
N LEU A 51 12.34 18.65 -7.32
CA LEU A 51 12.65 19.22 -8.63
C LEU A 51 11.54 19.02 -9.69
N GLY A 52 10.26 19.01 -9.25
CA GLY A 52 9.12 18.86 -10.14
C GLY A 52 8.87 17.40 -10.60
N ARG A 53 9.45 16.43 -9.93
CA ARG A 53 9.26 15.00 -10.23
C ARG A 53 8.98 14.20 -8.97
N THR A 54 8.28 13.08 -9.11
CA THR A 54 7.83 12.24 -7.99
C THR A 54 7.81 10.76 -8.35
N ASP A 55 7.93 9.89 -7.36
CA ASP A 55 7.64 8.47 -7.49
C ASP A 55 6.19 8.20 -7.06
N VAL A 56 5.49 7.42 -7.85
CA VAL A 56 4.12 6.99 -7.55
C VAL A 56 4.07 5.47 -7.47
N SER A 57 3.70 4.95 -6.31
CA SER A 57 3.52 3.51 -6.08
C SER A 57 2.04 3.18 -5.97
N ILE A 58 1.63 2.13 -6.65
CA ILE A 58 0.27 1.57 -6.55
C ILE A 58 0.32 0.08 -6.23
N THR A 59 -0.72 -0.41 -5.59
CA THR A 59 -0.98 -1.83 -5.45
C THR A 59 -2.25 -2.21 -6.18
N VAL A 60 -2.21 -3.34 -6.84
CA VAL A 60 -3.33 -3.93 -7.58
C VAL A 60 -3.47 -5.41 -7.22
N ASN A 61 -4.61 -6.00 -7.54
CA ASN A 61 -4.77 -7.44 -7.40
C ASN A 61 -3.76 -8.19 -8.30
N SER A 62 -3.19 -9.26 -7.80
CA SER A 62 -2.21 -10.07 -8.54
C SER A 62 -2.76 -10.62 -9.86
N ALA A 63 -4.07 -10.86 -9.96
CA ALA A 63 -4.72 -11.28 -11.20
C ALA A 63 -4.63 -10.22 -12.30
N ASP A 64 -4.53 -8.94 -11.94
CA ASP A 64 -4.40 -7.82 -12.88
C ASP A 64 -2.94 -7.43 -13.19
N ALA A 65 -1.96 -8.14 -12.62
CA ALA A 65 -0.56 -7.75 -12.69
C ALA A 65 -0.03 -7.60 -14.12
N ALA A 66 -0.31 -8.56 -14.99
CA ALA A 66 0.16 -8.52 -16.38
C ALA A 66 -0.47 -7.36 -17.16
N LYS A 67 -1.77 -7.15 -17.00
CA LYS A 67 -2.50 -6.04 -17.62
C LYS A 67 -2.01 -4.69 -17.09
N THR A 68 -1.79 -4.59 -15.79
CA THR A 68 -1.24 -3.38 -15.15
C THR A 68 0.16 -3.06 -15.67
N ALA A 69 1.03 -4.05 -15.78
CA ALA A 69 2.37 -3.86 -16.32
C ALA A 69 2.34 -3.27 -17.73
N ALA A 70 1.48 -3.78 -18.61
CA ALA A 70 1.33 -3.27 -19.98
C ALA A 70 0.82 -1.83 -20.02
N VAL A 71 -0.21 -1.51 -19.22
CA VAL A 71 -0.79 -0.15 -19.14
C VAL A 71 0.25 0.84 -18.59
N LEU A 72 0.94 0.48 -17.52
CA LEU A 72 1.93 1.36 -16.90
C LEU A 72 3.22 1.51 -17.74
N ASP A 73 3.62 0.50 -18.52
CA ASP A 73 4.75 0.68 -19.43
C ASP A 73 4.44 1.68 -20.55
N THR A 74 3.23 1.66 -21.08
CA THR A 74 2.76 2.68 -22.02
C THR A 74 2.68 4.05 -21.34
N ALA A 75 2.09 4.12 -20.16
CA ALA A 75 2.00 5.36 -19.38
C ALA A 75 3.38 5.95 -19.06
N ARG A 76 4.36 5.11 -18.69
CA ARG A 76 5.74 5.52 -18.43
C ARG A 76 6.33 6.30 -19.60
N ARG A 77 6.17 5.79 -20.83
CA ARG A 77 6.69 6.43 -22.04
C ARG A 77 5.98 7.73 -22.37
N GLU A 78 4.65 7.71 -22.31
CA GLU A 78 3.82 8.85 -22.73
C GLU A 78 3.76 9.97 -21.69
N LEU A 79 3.92 9.65 -20.42
CA LEU A 79 3.93 10.61 -19.32
C LEU A 79 5.34 11.04 -18.89
N ASP A 80 6.38 10.61 -19.62
CA ASP A 80 7.79 10.94 -19.36
C ASP A 80 8.27 10.51 -17.95
N ALA A 81 7.82 9.36 -17.47
CA ALA A 81 8.42 8.74 -16.30
C ALA A 81 9.71 7.98 -16.67
N GLN A 82 10.72 8.03 -15.81
CA GLN A 82 12.03 7.47 -16.13
C GLN A 82 12.12 5.96 -15.90
N GLY A 83 11.25 5.40 -15.06
CA GLY A 83 11.29 3.98 -14.75
C GLY A 83 9.94 3.41 -14.34
N LEU A 84 9.85 2.09 -14.45
CA LEU A 84 8.75 1.28 -13.91
C LEU A 84 9.34 0.06 -13.22
N SER A 85 8.98 -0.15 -11.98
CA SER A 85 9.33 -1.37 -11.25
C SER A 85 8.09 -2.10 -10.76
N GLN A 86 8.22 -3.43 -10.62
CA GLN A 86 7.17 -4.31 -10.12
C GLN A 86 7.73 -5.16 -8.99
N LYS A 87 6.95 -5.33 -7.92
CA LYS A 87 7.24 -6.21 -6.80
C LYS A 87 6.05 -7.14 -6.57
N LYS A 88 6.28 -8.45 -6.67
CA LYS A 88 5.24 -9.49 -6.56
C LYS A 88 5.17 -10.10 -5.16
N ASP A 89 6.30 -10.20 -4.47
CA ASP A 89 6.40 -10.84 -3.15
C ASP A 89 6.05 -9.84 -2.03
N VAL A 90 4.88 -9.22 -2.15
CA VAL A 90 4.36 -8.27 -1.17
C VAL A 90 3.01 -8.72 -0.65
N ALA A 91 2.73 -8.35 0.58
CA ALA A 91 1.42 -8.52 1.19
C ALA A 91 1.05 -7.25 1.96
N ALA A 92 -0.23 -6.94 1.98
CA ALA A 92 -0.79 -5.90 2.84
C ALA A 92 -1.13 -6.48 4.21
N VAL A 93 -0.75 -5.79 5.26
CA VAL A 93 -1.19 -6.02 6.63
C VAL A 93 -1.87 -4.75 7.11
N SER A 94 -3.14 -4.86 7.44
CA SER A 94 -4.00 -3.72 7.78
C SER A 94 -4.54 -3.85 9.19
N LEU A 95 -4.47 -2.76 9.97
CA LEU A 95 -5.32 -2.53 11.13
C LEU A 95 -6.51 -1.69 10.71
N ILE A 96 -7.70 -2.16 10.97
CA ILE A 96 -8.96 -1.51 10.59
C ILE A 96 -9.80 -1.30 11.85
N ALA A 97 -10.40 -0.13 12.00
CA ALA A 97 -11.34 0.23 13.05
C ALA A 97 -12.38 1.23 12.53
N ASP A 98 -13.47 1.40 13.25
CA ASP A 98 -14.48 2.42 12.93
C ASP A 98 -13.89 3.84 12.92
N SER A 99 -12.93 4.10 13.81
CA SER A 99 -12.15 5.34 13.81
C SER A 99 -10.80 5.11 14.49
N LEU A 100 -9.72 5.38 13.78
CA LEU A 100 -8.35 5.40 14.32
C LEU A 100 -7.94 6.81 14.80
N SER A 101 -8.67 7.83 14.40
CA SER A 101 -8.36 9.23 14.76
C SER A 101 -8.45 9.51 16.28
N HIS A 102 -9.16 8.68 17.02
CA HIS A 102 -9.29 8.78 18.47
C HIS A 102 -8.25 7.98 19.27
N ASP A 103 -7.37 7.24 18.59
CA ASP A 103 -6.27 6.52 19.21
C ASP A 103 -4.95 6.81 18.47
N PRO A 104 -4.29 7.92 18.80
CA PRO A 104 -3.08 8.37 18.11
C PRO A 104 -1.89 7.40 18.27
N GLY A 105 -1.98 6.45 19.19
CA GLY A 105 -0.94 5.46 19.45
C GLY A 105 -0.98 4.22 18.56
N VAL A 106 -2.09 3.93 17.89
CA VAL A 106 -2.28 2.66 17.15
C VAL A 106 -1.25 2.46 16.05
N ALA A 107 -1.04 3.45 15.20
CA ALA A 107 -0.06 3.36 14.12
C ALA A 107 1.37 3.15 14.66
N ALA A 108 1.75 3.90 15.70
CA ALA A 108 3.07 3.76 16.31
C ALA A 108 3.27 2.38 16.95
N ARG A 109 2.25 1.81 17.57
CA ARG A 109 2.28 0.45 18.12
C ARG A 109 2.44 -0.58 17.00
N MET A 110 1.68 -0.45 15.90
CA MET A 110 1.82 -1.32 14.73
C MET A 110 3.24 -1.32 14.18
N PHE A 111 3.81 -0.14 13.96
CA PHE A 111 5.17 -0.02 13.40
C PHE A 111 6.23 -0.58 14.35
N ARG A 112 6.13 -0.32 15.65
CA ARG A 112 7.05 -0.90 16.65
C ARG A 112 6.97 -2.42 16.70
N THR A 113 5.76 -2.97 16.61
CA THR A 113 5.53 -4.42 16.62
C THR A 113 6.17 -5.08 15.40
N LEU A 114 5.97 -4.53 14.21
CA LEU A 114 6.60 -5.05 13.00
C LEU A 114 8.13 -4.92 13.03
N SER A 115 8.64 -3.80 13.53
CA SER A 115 10.07 -3.57 13.70
C SER A 115 10.71 -4.55 14.67
N ALA A 116 10.05 -4.86 15.78
CA ALA A 116 10.54 -5.82 16.79
C ALA A 116 10.67 -7.24 16.23
N GLU A 117 9.86 -7.60 15.24
CA GLU A 117 9.95 -8.88 14.52
C GLU A 117 10.96 -8.83 13.35
N GLY A 118 11.69 -7.73 13.18
CA GLY A 118 12.65 -7.56 12.08
C GLY A 118 11.99 -7.40 10.71
N ILE A 119 10.72 -7.01 10.66
CA ILE A 119 9.94 -6.88 9.43
C ILE A 119 10.08 -5.45 8.89
N ASN A 120 10.65 -5.33 7.71
CA ASN A 120 10.73 -4.06 7.01
C ASN A 120 9.40 -3.71 6.33
N ILE A 121 9.04 -2.43 6.35
CA ILE A 121 7.85 -1.89 5.71
C ILE A 121 8.23 -1.25 4.38
N ASP A 122 7.61 -1.72 3.31
CA ASP A 122 7.89 -1.29 1.94
C ASP A 122 7.03 -0.10 1.50
N MET A 123 5.83 0.02 2.04
CA MET A 123 4.89 1.11 1.79
C MET A 123 3.91 1.24 2.95
N ILE A 124 3.49 2.44 3.26
CA ILE A 124 2.47 2.74 4.27
C ILE A 124 1.36 3.54 3.62
N THR A 125 0.13 3.14 3.89
CA THR A 125 -1.05 3.99 3.67
C THR A 125 -1.82 4.11 4.98
N ALA A 126 -2.28 5.31 5.30
CA ALA A 126 -3.00 5.57 6.53
C ALA A 126 -4.18 6.51 6.29
N GLY A 127 -5.28 6.21 6.94
CA GLY A 127 -6.50 7.00 6.91
C GLY A 127 -7.23 6.92 8.24
N ASN A 128 -8.43 7.48 8.30
CA ASN A 128 -9.20 7.56 9.55
C ASN A 128 -9.66 6.19 10.07
N THR A 129 -9.79 5.20 9.21
CA THR A 129 -10.35 3.88 9.54
C THR A 129 -9.36 2.73 9.34
N ALA A 130 -8.22 2.98 8.71
CA ALA A 130 -7.24 1.93 8.42
C ALA A 130 -5.80 2.47 8.41
N VAL A 131 -4.89 1.65 8.90
CA VAL A 131 -3.44 1.75 8.64
C VAL A 131 -3.00 0.46 7.98
N THR A 132 -2.42 0.57 6.79
CA THR A 132 -1.95 -0.56 6.01
C THR A 132 -0.45 -0.45 5.77
N CYS A 133 0.28 -1.53 6.05
CA CYS A 133 1.68 -1.69 5.73
C CYS A 133 1.85 -2.77 4.65
N LEU A 134 2.60 -2.47 3.61
CA LEU A 134 3.12 -3.51 2.72
C LEU A 134 4.41 -4.07 3.30
N ILE A 135 4.48 -5.37 3.35
CA ILE A 135 5.64 -6.14 3.83
C ILE A 135 5.97 -7.23 2.81
N ASP A 136 7.13 -7.83 2.93
CA ASP A 136 7.43 -9.06 2.19
C ASP A 136 6.45 -10.16 2.62
N SER A 137 5.84 -10.85 1.64
CA SER A 137 4.77 -11.83 1.87
C SER A 137 5.19 -12.99 2.77
N ARG A 138 6.47 -13.35 2.80
CA ARG A 138 7.02 -14.41 3.67
C ARG A 138 6.85 -14.10 5.17
N PHE A 139 6.72 -12.82 5.54
CA PHE A 139 6.59 -12.38 6.93
C PHE A 139 5.14 -12.28 7.43
N VAL A 140 4.15 -12.53 6.58
CA VAL A 140 2.71 -12.40 6.96
C VAL A 140 2.36 -13.19 8.21
N PRO A 141 2.75 -14.49 8.36
CA PRO A 141 2.42 -15.24 9.56
C PRO A 141 3.03 -14.64 10.84
N ALA A 142 4.27 -14.16 10.77
CA ALA A 142 4.94 -13.53 11.91
C ALA A 142 4.30 -12.18 12.26
N ALA A 143 4.03 -11.35 11.26
CA ALA A 143 3.36 -10.06 11.43
C ALA A 143 1.97 -10.22 12.07
N GLN A 144 1.18 -11.14 11.57
CA GLN A 144 -0.16 -11.39 12.08
C GLN A 144 -0.13 -11.80 13.56
N ARG A 145 0.70 -12.80 13.91
CA ARG A 145 0.82 -13.24 15.30
C ARG A 145 1.30 -12.14 16.23
N ALA A 146 2.26 -11.34 15.80
CA ALA A 146 2.81 -10.25 16.61
C ALA A 146 1.76 -9.16 16.85
N LEU A 147 1.02 -8.77 15.82
CA LEU A 147 -0.05 -7.79 15.94
C LEU A 147 -1.24 -8.29 16.76
N GLU A 148 -1.62 -9.57 16.61
CA GLU A 148 -2.66 -10.18 17.44
C GLU A 148 -2.28 -10.15 18.93
N ARG A 149 -1.01 -10.40 19.28
CA ARG A 149 -0.51 -10.28 20.67
C ARG A 149 -0.56 -8.85 21.16
N GLU A 150 -0.06 -7.90 20.36
CA GLU A 150 0.02 -6.49 20.73
C GLU A 150 -1.37 -5.88 20.98
N PHE A 151 -2.33 -6.24 20.15
CA PHE A 151 -3.69 -5.69 20.21
C PHE A 151 -4.70 -6.62 20.91
N THR A 152 -4.21 -7.62 21.66
CA THR A 152 -5.09 -8.50 22.47
C THR A 152 -6.00 -7.64 23.35
N GLY A 153 -7.31 -7.98 23.37
CA GLY A 153 -8.34 -7.23 24.12
C GLY A 153 -8.93 -6.03 23.37
N GLN A 154 -8.33 -5.61 22.25
CA GLN A 154 -8.89 -4.57 21.37
C GLN A 154 -9.44 -5.17 20.06
N LEU A 155 -9.15 -6.43 19.76
CA LEU A 155 -9.61 -7.09 18.55
C LEU A 155 -11.11 -7.39 18.60
N ALA A 156 -11.78 -7.20 17.45
CA ALA A 156 -13.16 -7.64 17.28
C ALA A 156 -13.27 -9.16 17.47
N SER A 157 -14.32 -9.60 18.12
CA SER A 157 -14.64 -11.04 18.20
C SER A 157 -14.89 -11.56 16.78
N ARG A 158 -14.27 -12.69 16.46
CA ARG A 158 -14.48 -13.39 15.17
C ARG A 158 -15.88 -13.98 15.10
#